data_328f9ba69279cda8f9ab0a3c24a53a97
#
_entry.id   328f9ba69279cda8f9ab0a3c24a53a97
#
_cell.length_a   1.000
_cell.length_b   1.000
_cell.length_c   1.000
_cell.angle_alpha   90.00
_cell.angle_beta   90.00
_cell.angle_gamma   90.00
#
_symmetry.space_group_name_H-M   'P 1'
#
loop_
_entity.id
_entity.type
_entity.pdbx_description
1 polymer ?
#
loop_
_entity_poly.entity_id
_entity_poly.type
_entity_poly.pdbx_seq_one_letter_code
_entity_poly.pdbx_strand_id
1 'polypeptide(L)' 'MKTAEEIIALLEAEVAEAYELHDAAKGKDAREALFYILKATIITHLLEEIKND' A
#
# COMPACT_ATOMS: atom_id res chain seq x y z
N MET A 1 -6.84 8.79 -20.27
CA MET A 1 -6.92 7.47 -19.60
C MET A 1 -5.51 7.05 -19.16
N LYS A 2 -5.39 6.52 -17.94
CA LYS A 2 -4.09 6.09 -17.44
C LYS A 2 -3.69 4.74 -18.00
N THR A 3 -2.41 4.58 -18.28
CA THR A 3 -1.87 3.29 -18.73
C THR A 3 -1.77 2.33 -17.53
N ALA A 4 -1.60 1.04 -17.83
CA ALA A 4 -1.38 0.06 -16.78
C ALA A 4 -0.14 0.39 -15.95
N GLU A 5 0.92 0.86 -16.59
CA GLU A 5 2.14 1.25 -15.89
C GLU A 5 1.92 2.41 -14.93
N GLU A 6 1.10 3.39 -15.33
CA GLU A 6 0.77 4.52 -14.47
C GLU A 6 -0.06 4.07 -13.26
N ILE A 7 -0.99 3.15 -13.48
CA ILE A 7 -1.81 2.62 -12.40
C ILE A 7 -0.94 1.84 -11.41
N ILE A 8 -0.03 1.01 -11.91
CA ILE A 8 0.89 0.27 -11.06
C ILE A 8 1.73 1.23 -10.22
N ALA A 9 2.26 2.29 -10.86
CA ALA A 9 3.06 3.28 -10.14
C ALA A 9 2.28 3.97 -9.02
N LEU A 10 1.01 4.29 -9.27
CA LEU A 10 0.14 4.88 -8.26
C LEU A 10 -0.07 3.95 -7.08
N LEU A 11 -0.32 2.66 -7.36
CA LEU A 11 -0.51 1.68 -6.31
C LEU A 11 0.76 1.44 -5.50
N GLU A 12 1.91 1.43 -6.16
CA GLU A 12 3.18 1.31 -5.47
C GLU A 12 3.46 2.50 -4.55
N ALA A 13 3.09 3.70 -5.00
CA ALA A 13 3.20 4.89 -4.17
C ALA A 13 2.30 4.81 -2.94
N GLU A 14 1.09 4.27 -3.10
CA GLU A 14 0.17 4.07 -1.97
C GLU A 14 0.72 3.09 -0.95
N VAL A 15 1.38 2.02 -1.41
CA VAL A 15 2.01 1.06 -0.50
C VAL A 15 3.12 1.74 0.30
N ALA A 16 3.98 2.52 -0.37
CA ALA A 16 5.06 3.22 0.30
C ALA A 16 4.52 4.19 1.34
N GLU A 17 3.48 4.94 1.01
CA GLU A 17 2.85 5.87 1.94
C GLU A 17 2.24 5.12 3.13
N ALA A 18 1.60 3.98 2.87
CA ALA A 18 1.01 3.20 3.95
C ALA A 18 2.07 2.71 4.94
N TYR A 19 3.24 2.29 4.46
CA TYR A 19 4.33 1.89 5.36
C TYR A 19 4.86 3.07 6.17
N GLU A 20 4.97 4.25 5.57
CA GLU A 20 5.40 5.44 6.30
C GLU A 20 4.40 5.80 7.41
N LEU A 21 3.11 5.73 7.09
CA LEU A 21 2.07 6.02 8.08
C LEU A 21 2.04 4.95 9.17
N HIS A 22 2.28 3.70 8.81
CA HIS A 22 2.39 2.63 9.78
C HIS A 22 3.53 2.90 10.77
N ASP A 23 4.70 3.29 10.26
CA ASP A 23 5.84 3.58 11.12
C ASP A 23 5.58 4.76 12.05
N ALA A 24 4.87 5.78 11.56
CA ALA A 24 4.51 6.93 12.38
C ALA A 24 3.50 6.56 13.46
N ALA A 25 2.60 5.63 13.19
CA ALA A 25 1.52 5.26 14.11
C ALA A 25 1.89 4.18 15.12
N LYS A 26 2.85 3.32 14.79
CA LYS A 26 3.11 2.10 15.57
C LYS A 26 3.49 2.33 17.03
N GLY A 27 4.00 3.50 17.37
CA GLY A 27 4.32 3.84 18.75
C GLY A 27 3.26 4.70 19.43
N LYS A 28 2.18 5.03 18.72
CA LYS A 28 1.15 5.95 19.21
C LYS A 28 -0.24 5.34 19.23
N ASP A 29 -0.62 4.68 18.14
CA ASP A 29 -1.95 4.10 18.00
C ASP A 29 -1.84 2.77 17.27
N ALA A 30 -1.97 1.69 18.03
CA ALA A 30 -1.85 0.33 17.49
C ALA A 30 -2.91 0.02 16.44
N ARG A 31 -4.11 0.60 16.59
CA ARG A 31 -5.20 0.35 15.64
C ARG A 31 -4.90 1.00 14.30
N GLU A 32 -4.41 2.23 14.32
CA GLU A 32 -4.02 2.90 13.08
C GLU A 32 -2.86 2.19 12.42
N ALA A 33 -1.86 1.77 13.20
CA ALA A 33 -0.74 1.03 12.66
C ALA A 33 -1.21 -0.24 11.96
N LEU A 34 -2.12 -0.98 12.58
CA LEU A 34 -2.68 -2.19 11.98
C LEU A 34 -3.42 -1.87 10.70
N PHE A 35 -4.22 -0.81 10.69
CA PHE A 35 -4.96 -0.39 9.51
C PHE A 35 -4.02 -0.14 8.32
N TYR A 36 -2.93 0.58 8.55
CA TYR A 36 -2.00 0.89 7.47
C TYR A 36 -1.27 -0.34 6.96
N ILE A 37 -0.88 -1.26 7.84
CA ILE A 37 -0.19 -2.47 7.38
C ILE A 37 -1.15 -3.40 6.60
N LEU A 38 -2.40 -3.47 7.01
CA LEU A 38 -3.41 -4.24 6.27
C LEU A 38 -3.66 -3.62 4.90
N LYS A 39 -3.75 -2.30 4.82
CA LYS A 39 -3.93 -1.59 3.56
C LYS A 39 -2.76 -1.90 2.62
N ALA A 40 -1.53 -1.80 3.13
CA ALA A 40 -0.35 -2.08 2.33
C ALA A 40 -0.35 -3.53 1.83
N THR A 41 -0.73 -4.47 2.68
CA THR A 41 -0.77 -5.89 2.34
C THR A 41 -1.77 -6.16 1.22
N ILE A 42 -2.97 -5.58 1.31
CA ILE A 42 -4.00 -5.76 0.30
C ILE A 42 -3.55 -5.19 -1.04
N ILE A 43 -3.00 -3.99 -1.04
CA ILE A 43 -2.55 -3.34 -2.28
C ILE A 43 -1.39 -4.12 -2.89
N THR A 44 -0.47 -4.61 -2.08
CA THR A 44 0.66 -5.42 -2.55
C THR A 44 0.17 -6.69 -3.22
N HIS A 45 -0.84 -7.34 -2.64
CA HIS A 45 -1.43 -8.54 -3.21
C HIS A 45 -2.05 -8.27 -4.58
N LEU A 46 -2.79 -7.16 -4.70
CA LEU A 46 -3.37 -6.75 -5.97
C LEU A 46 -2.30 -6.46 -7.02
N LEU A 47 -1.22 -5.81 -6.60
CA LEU A 47 -0.10 -5.51 -7.50
C LEU A 47 0.53 -6.79 -8.04
N GLU A 48 0.70 -7.79 -7.19
CA GLU A 48 1.26 -9.07 -7.63
C GLU A 48 0.37 -9.73 -8.67
N GLU A 49 -0.93 -9.68 -8.49
CA GLU A 49 -1.87 -10.25 -9.45
C GLU A 49 -1.82 -9.51 -10.78
N ILE A 50 -1.73 -8.19 -10.74
CA ILE A 50 -1.65 -7.38 -11.96
C ILE A 50 -0.35 -7.69 -12.72
N LYS A 51 0.77 -7.79 -12.00
CA LYS A 51 2.08 -8.03 -12.62
C LYS A 51 2.24 -9.43 -13.17
N ASN A 52 1.55 -10.39 -12.59
CA ASN A 52 1.66 -11.79 -13.00
C ASN A 52 0.65 -12.20 -14.08
N ASP A 53 -0.16 -11.28 -14.52
CA ASP A 53 -1.22 -11.58 -15.50
C ASP A 53 -0.67 -11.66 -16.94
#